data_bdbc4df1a8e51d498747536ca177dea0
#
_entry.id   bdbc4df1a8e51d498747536ca177dea0
#
_cell.length_a   1.000
_cell.length_b   1.000
_cell.length_c   1.000
_cell.angle_alpha   90.00
_cell.angle_beta   90.00
_cell.angle_gamma   90.00
#
_symmetry.space_group_name_H-M   'P 1'
#
loop_
_entity.id
_entity.type
_entity.pdbx_description
1 polymer ?
#
loop_
_entity_poly.entity_id
_entity_poly.type
_entity_poly.pdbx_seq_one_letter_code
_entity_poly.pdbx_strand_id
1 'polypeptide(L)'
;MHHGIYYYIFLGDSILRKSVIAGNWKMHMTCAEARSYLEEFIPLIKNIKDDRKVVIAPPFTAISTFSNHSNFDYLDISSQNIHWEDEGAFTAEISPKMLLEHGVSYAIVGHSEPRKYFSESDEQINKRAVFAQSSGLTPIVCVGETLEQRERGELIEVSLDKLNKD
;
A
#
# COMPACT_ATOMS: atom_id res chain seq x y z
N MET A 1 0.31 21.55 -1.65
CA MET A 1 0.39 20.07 -1.79
C MET A 1 1.05 19.55 -0.53
N HIS A 2 0.27 18.92 0.38
CA HIS A 2 0.82 18.37 1.61
C HIS A 2 1.26 16.94 1.34
N HIS A 3 2.57 16.73 1.25
CA HIS A 3 3.16 15.40 1.20
C HIS A 3 3.16 14.85 2.63
N GLY A 4 2.22 13.95 2.92
CA GLY A 4 2.23 13.22 4.19
C GLY A 4 3.43 12.27 4.24
N ILE A 5 4.25 12.38 5.26
CA ILE A 5 5.30 11.40 5.57
C ILE A 5 4.62 10.24 6.27
N TYR A 6 4.64 9.06 5.67
CA TYR A 6 4.08 7.84 6.25
C TYR A 6 5.18 7.05 6.95
N TYR A 7 4.97 6.71 8.23
CA TYR A 7 5.84 5.81 8.99
C TYR A 7 5.26 4.41 8.95
N TYR A 8 6.09 3.42 8.60
CA TYR A 8 5.71 2.01 8.59
C TYR A 8 6.37 1.30 9.76
N ILE A 9 5.59 0.59 10.58
CA ILE A 9 6.10 -0.24 11.67
C ILE A 9 5.89 -1.71 11.29
N PHE A 10 6.99 -2.45 11.11
CA PHE A 10 6.96 -3.90 11.00
C PHE A 10 7.42 -4.49 12.34
N LEU A 11 6.59 -5.33 12.94
CA LEU A 11 6.93 -6.15 14.10
C LEU A 11 7.46 -7.50 13.60
N GLY A 12 8.75 -7.75 13.73
CA GLY A 12 9.39 -9.02 13.37
C GLY A 12 10.88 -9.02 13.64
N ASP A 13 11.44 -10.19 13.94
CA ASP A 13 12.80 -10.43 14.44
C ASP A 13 13.92 -9.72 13.67
N SER A 14 15.06 -9.54 14.34
CA SER A 14 16.24 -8.73 14.02
C SER A 14 16.99 -9.08 12.73
N ILE A 15 16.32 -9.16 11.60
CA ILE A 15 16.92 -9.07 10.27
C ILE A 15 17.00 -7.59 9.92
N LEU A 16 18.16 -7.11 9.46
CA LEU A 16 18.36 -5.75 8.97
C LEU A 16 17.19 -5.36 8.03
N ARG A 17 16.33 -4.45 8.50
CA ARG A 17 15.14 -4.03 7.76
C ARG A 17 15.55 -3.36 6.45
N LYS A 18 15.07 -3.87 5.34
CA LYS A 18 15.25 -3.19 4.05
C LYS A 18 14.47 -1.88 4.05
N SER A 19 15.10 -0.81 3.58
CA SER A 19 14.40 0.47 3.39
C SER A 19 13.39 0.34 2.24
N VAL A 20 12.15 0.75 2.48
CA VAL A 20 11.09 0.75 1.47
C VAL A 20 10.81 2.17 1.01
N ILE A 21 10.88 2.41 -0.30
CA ILE A 21 10.53 3.66 -0.95
C ILE A 21 9.24 3.40 -1.73
N ALA A 22 8.11 3.85 -1.20
CA ALA A 22 6.79 3.59 -1.78
C ALA A 22 6.19 4.83 -2.43
N GLY A 23 5.73 4.68 -3.67
CA GLY A 23 5.01 5.71 -4.43
C GLY A 23 3.54 5.35 -4.63
N ASN A 24 2.64 6.03 -3.94
CA ASN A 24 1.20 5.89 -4.17
C ASN A 24 0.74 6.87 -5.25
N TRP A 25 0.31 6.35 -6.39
CA TRP A 25 -0.18 7.16 -7.51
C TRP A 25 -1.57 7.72 -7.29
N LYS A 26 -2.30 7.19 -6.32
CA LYS A 26 -3.69 7.56 -6.08
C LYS A 26 -4.53 7.42 -7.37
N MET A 27 -5.40 8.38 -7.66
CA MET A 27 -6.25 8.39 -8.86
C MET A 27 -5.57 9.15 -10.01
N HIS A 28 -4.35 8.71 -10.39
CA HIS A 28 -3.59 9.27 -11.51
C HIS A 28 -3.06 8.15 -12.40
N MET A 29 -2.72 8.48 -13.62
CA MET A 29 -2.12 7.62 -14.65
C MET A 29 -3.11 6.62 -15.29
N THR A 30 -3.22 6.73 -16.59
CA THR A 30 -3.81 5.73 -17.47
C THR A 30 -2.80 4.60 -17.73
N CYS A 31 -3.25 3.49 -18.34
CA CYS A 31 -2.32 2.41 -18.74
C CYS A 31 -1.24 2.88 -19.72
N ALA A 32 -1.55 3.85 -20.60
CA ALA A 32 -0.58 4.38 -21.56
C ALA A 32 0.51 5.19 -20.84
N GLU A 33 0.11 6.08 -19.94
CA GLU A 33 1.03 6.88 -19.12
C GLU A 33 1.85 5.98 -18.19
N ALA A 34 1.25 4.93 -17.62
CA ALA A 34 1.96 3.96 -16.79
C ALA A 34 3.07 3.24 -17.57
N ARG A 35 2.81 2.84 -18.83
CA ARG A 35 3.84 2.24 -19.71
C ARG A 35 4.99 3.20 -19.96
N SER A 36 4.69 4.43 -20.36
CA SER A 36 5.73 5.45 -20.61
C SER A 36 6.55 5.74 -19.35
N TYR A 37 5.90 5.82 -18.19
CA TYR A 37 6.59 5.97 -16.91
C TYR A 37 7.55 4.81 -16.65
N LEU A 38 7.12 3.55 -16.84
CA LEU A 38 7.96 2.39 -16.61
C LEU A 38 9.18 2.34 -17.52
N GLU A 39 9.02 2.72 -18.81
CA GLU A 39 10.11 2.78 -19.77
C GLU A 39 11.22 3.75 -19.31
N GLU A 40 10.85 4.88 -18.70
CA GLU A 40 11.79 5.87 -18.17
C GLU A 40 12.31 5.49 -16.77
N PHE A 41 11.47 4.92 -15.91
CA PHE A 41 11.78 4.69 -14.50
C PHE A 41 12.63 3.45 -14.26
N ILE A 42 12.34 2.34 -14.94
CA ILE A 42 13.07 1.06 -14.76
C ILE A 42 14.59 1.22 -14.94
N PRO A 43 15.11 1.90 -15.99
CA PRO A 43 16.54 2.11 -16.14
C PRO A 43 17.20 2.85 -14.98
N LEU A 44 16.45 3.71 -14.27
CA LEU A 44 16.96 4.50 -13.15
C LEU A 44 17.13 3.68 -11.87
N ILE A 45 16.29 2.65 -11.67
CA ILE A 45 16.25 1.86 -10.44
C ILE A 45 16.93 0.49 -10.56
N LYS A 46 17.28 0.02 -11.76
CA LYS A 46 17.85 -1.31 -11.98
C LYS A 46 19.14 -1.62 -11.21
N ASN A 47 19.85 -0.59 -10.75
CA ASN A 47 21.08 -0.71 -9.97
C ASN A 47 20.88 -0.29 -8.50
N ILE A 48 19.63 -0.27 -8.02
CA ILE A 48 19.37 0.04 -6.61
C ILE A 48 20.00 -1.04 -5.72
N LYS A 49 20.50 -0.64 -4.55
CA LYS A 49 21.15 -1.57 -3.64
C LYS A 49 20.16 -2.58 -3.06
N ASP A 50 20.62 -3.80 -2.78
CA ASP A 50 19.82 -4.90 -2.21
C ASP A 50 19.21 -4.60 -0.82
N ASP A 51 19.72 -3.57 -0.14
CA ASP A 51 19.17 -3.09 1.14
C ASP A 51 17.91 -2.24 1.01
N ARG A 52 17.42 -2.01 -0.22
CA ARG A 52 16.29 -1.15 -0.54
C ARG A 52 15.29 -1.86 -1.44
N LYS A 53 14.03 -1.46 -1.29
CA LYS A 53 12.93 -1.85 -2.18
C LYS A 53 12.20 -0.62 -2.67
N VAL A 54 11.84 -0.62 -3.94
CA VAL A 54 10.93 0.35 -4.54
C VAL A 54 9.58 -0.30 -4.70
N VAL A 55 8.54 0.35 -4.21
CA VAL A 55 7.16 -0.12 -4.32
C VAL A 55 6.34 0.94 -5.04
N ILE A 56 5.64 0.57 -6.10
CA ILE A 56 4.70 1.46 -6.79
C ILE A 56 3.28 0.96 -6.59
N ALA A 57 2.37 1.85 -6.19
CA ALA A 57 0.95 1.58 -6.05
C ALA A 57 0.16 2.33 -7.13
N PRO A 58 0.00 1.74 -8.33
CA PRO A 58 -0.80 2.32 -9.40
C PRO A 58 -2.31 2.15 -9.11
N PRO A 59 -3.22 2.88 -9.80
CA PRO A 59 -4.64 2.56 -9.75
C PRO A 59 -4.91 1.15 -10.28
N PHE A 60 -5.98 0.49 -9.81
CA PHE A 60 -6.31 -0.90 -10.18
C PHE A 60 -6.33 -1.14 -11.69
N THR A 61 -6.83 -0.16 -12.47
CA THR A 61 -6.88 -0.23 -13.93
C THR A 61 -5.51 -0.31 -14.60
N ALA A 62 -4.44 0.11 -13.92
CA ALA A 62 -3.08 0.13 -14.44
C ALA A 62 -2.20 -1.00 -13.87
N ILE A 63 -2.65 -1.78 -12.88
CA ILE A 63 -1.87 -2.86 -12.26
C ILE A 63 -1.36 -3.86 -13.30
N SER A 64 -2.21 -4.30 -14.24
CA SER A 64 -1.81 -5.24 -15.29
C SER A 64 -0.66 -4.76 -16.18
N THR A 65 -0.46 -3.44 -16.27
CA THR A 65 0.67 -2.86 -17.00
C THR A 65 2.02 -3.19 -16.34
N PHE A 66 2.01 -3.39 -15.04
CA PHE A 66 3.19 -3.73 -14.24
C PHE A 66 3.49 -5.24 -14.19
N SER A 67 2.55 -6.12 -14.55
CA SER A 67 2.69 -7.58 -14.41
C SER A 67 3.94 -8.12 -15.10
N ASN A 68 4.36 -7.54 -16.23
CA ASN A 68 5.57 -7.93 -16.94
C ASN A 68 6.87 -7.50 -16.23
N HIS A 69 6.76 -6.67 -15.20
CA HIS A 69 7.88 -6.11 -14.41
C HIS A 69 7.88 -6.62 -12.96
N SER A 70 6.91 -7.45 -12.55
CA SER A 70 6.79 -7.99 -11.20
C SER A 70 7.90 -8.98 -10.81
N ASN A 71 8.71 -9.43 -11.76
CA ASN A 71 9.84 -10.34 -11.53
C ASN A 71 11.18 -9.61 -11.32
N PHE A 72 11.18 -8.29 -11.22
CA PHE A 72 12.39 -7.56 -10.91
C PHE A 72 12.59 -7.48 -9.40
N ASP A 73 13.73 -7.96 -8.91
CA ASP A 73 14.06 -7.96 -7.47
C ASP A 73 14.09 -6.56 -6.83
N TYR A 74 14.09 -5.52 -7.65
CA TYR A 74 14.18 -4.12 -7.21
C TYR A 74 12.87 -3.33 -7.31
N LEU A 75 11.81 -3.87 -7.94
CA LEU A 75 10.51 -3.22 -8.09
C LEU A 75 9.37 -4.13 -7.66
N ASP A 76 8.68 -3.75 -6.61
CA ASP A 76 7.47 -4.40 -6.13
C ASP A 76 6.22 -3.58 -6.50
N ILE A 77 5.08 -4.25 -6.61
CA ILE A 77 3.79 -3.65 -6.93
C ILE A 77 2.91 -3.70 -5.68
N SER A 78 2.29 -2.58 -5.36
CA SER A 78 1.25 -2.49 -4.32
C SER A 78 -0.11 -2.22 -4.94
N SER A 79 -1.15 -2.80 -4.36
CA SER A 79 -2.50 -2.28 -4.53
C SER A 79 -2.73 -1.05 -3.66
N GLN A 80 -3.71 -0.22 -4.03
CA GLN A 80 -4.12 0.94 -3.24
C GLN A 80 -5.20 0.61 -2.20
N ASN A 81 -5.78 -0.58 -2.28
CA ASN A 81 -6.76 -1.14 -1.37
C ASN A 81 -6.85 -2.67 -1.61
N ILE A 82 -7.49 -3.39 -0.69
CA ILE A 82 -7.75 -4.82 -0.76
C ILE A 82 -9.00 -5.16 0.05
N HIS A 83 -9.79 -6.12 -0.39
CA HIS A 83 -10.91 -6.63 0.39
C HIS A 83 -10.48 -7.80 1.30
N TRP A 84 -11.30 -8.10 2.32
CA TRP A 84 -11.05 -9.19 3.30
C TRP A 84 -11.80 -10.49 2.97
N GLU A 85 -12.23 -10.67 1.73
CA GLU A 85 -12.84 -11.90 1.22
C GLU A 85 -12.19 -12.26 -0.12
N ASP A 86 -12.09 -13.56 -0.42
CA ASP A 86 -11.52 -14.04 -1.68
C ASP A 86 -12.42 -13.79 -2.87
N GLU A 87 -13.75 -13.87 -2.67
CA GLU A 87 -14.76 -13.65 -3.69
C GLU A 87 -16.13 -13.41 -3.04
N GLY A 88 -17.07 -12.87 -3.79
CA GLY A 88 -18.44 -12.66 -3.30
C GLY A 88 -19.13 -11.43 -3.87
N ALA A 89 -20.26 -11.06 -3.26
CA ALA A 89 -21.09 -9.93 -3.65
C ALA A 89 -20.56 -8.61 -3.08
N PHE A 90 -19.34 -8.25 -3.47
CA PHE A 90 -18.61 -7.05 -3.01
C PHE A 90 -18.28 -6.14 -4.19
N THR A 91 -19.30 -5.54 -4.78
CA THR A 91 -19.15 -4.67 -5.96
C THR A 91 -18.14 -3.55 -5.71
N ALA A 92 -17.19 -3.36 -6.63
CA ALA A 92 -16.07 -2.42 -6.60
C ALA A 92 -14.87 -2.81 -5.70
N GLU A 93 -14.94 -3.91 -4.97
CA GLU A 93 -13.81 -4.43 -4.20
C GLU A 93 -12.90 -5.33 -5.05
N ILE A 94 -11.65 -5.45 -4.63
CA ILE A 94 -10.64 -6.30 -5.27
C ILE A 94 -10.11 -7.30 -4.24
N SER A 95 -10.16 -8.59 -4.58
CA SER A 95 -9.68 -9.65 -3.69
C SER A 95 -8.16 -9.86 -3.76
N PRO A 96 -7.54 -10.46 -2.72
CA PRO A 96 -6.13 -10.85 -2.75
C PRO A 96 -5.79 -11.73 -3.97
N LYS A 97 -6.65 -12.68 -4.31
CA LYS A 97 -6.47 -13.59 -5.44
C LYS A 97 -6.32 -12.83 -6.77
N MET A 98 -7.14 -11.80 -7.00
CA MET A 98 -7.05 -10.96 -8.19
C MET A 98 -5.74 -10.17 -8.24
N LEU A 99 -5.24 -9.72 -7.09
CA LEU A 99 -4.00 -8.96 -6.98
C LEU A 99 -2.77 -9.86 -7.21
N LEU A 100 -2.75 -11.04 -6.58
CA LEU A 100 -1.65 -12.01 -6.71
C LEU A 100 -1.45 -12.49 -8.15
N GLU A 101 -2.54 -12.66 -8.92
CA GLU A 101 -2.47 -12.99 -10.35
C GLU A 101 -1.64 -11.98 -11.16
N HIS A 102 -1.64 -10.71 -10.73
CA HIS A 102 -0.87 -9.64 -11.36
C HIS A 102 0.51 -9.39 -10.73
N GLY A 103 0.97 -10.26 -9.82
CA GLY A 103 2.27 -10.14 -9.18
C GLY A 103 2.33 -9.02 -8.14
N VAL A 104 1.19 -8.57 -7.61
CA VAL A 104 1.14 -7.63 -6.50
C VAL A 104 1.66 -8.32 -5.25
N SER A 105 2.55 -7.65 -4.51
CA SER A 105 3.20 -8.16 -3.29
C SER A 105 2.89 -7.32 -2.04
N TYR A 106 2.37 -6.11 -2.24
CA TYR A 106 1.97 -5.20 -1.16
C TYR A 106 0.53 -4.72 -1.33
N ALA A 107 -0.10 -4.30 -0.22
CA ALA A 107 -1.41 -3.68 -0.24
C ALA A 107 -1.47 -2.50 0.74
N ILE A 108 -1.80 -1.30 0.26
CA ILE A 108 -2.06 -0.14 1.11
C ILE A 108 -3.43 -0.33 1.75
N VAL A 109 -3.50 -0.21 3.08
CA VAL A 109 -4.75 -0.27 3.85
C VAL A 109 -4.84 0.90 4.82
N GLY A 110 -6.05 1.41 5.04
CA GLY A 110 -6.32 2.48 6.00
C GLY A 110 -5.80 3.86 5.59
N HIS A 111 -5.62 4.12 4.30
CA HIS A 111 -5.20 5.43 3.83
C HIS A 111 -6.19 6.53 4.24
N SER A 112 -5.69 7.73 4.53
CA SER A 112 -6.49 8.86 5.02
C SER A 112 -7.67 9.24 4.10
N GLU A 113 -7.55 9.02 2.81
CA GLU A 113 -8.61 9.34 1.84
C GLU A 113 -9.81 8.39 1.97
N PRO A 114 -9.71 7.05 1.96
CA PRO A 114 -10.82 6.15 2.26
C PRO A 114 -11.44 6.38 3.64
N ARG A 115 -10.63 6.62 4.68
CA ARG A 115 -11.14 6.99 6.00
C ARG A 115 -12.01 8.23 5.94
N LYS A 116 -11.57 9.26 5.22
CA LYS A 116 -12.26 10.55 5.11
C LYS A 116 -13.48 10.50 4.22
N TYR A 117 -13.38 9.89 3.03
CA TYR A 117 -14.42 9.99 1.99
C TYR A 117 -15.42 8.84 2.02
N PHE A 118 -15.01 7.66 2.56
CA PHE A 118 -15.84 6.46 2.58
C PHE A 118 -16.06 5.93 4.00
N SER A 119 -15.66 6.70 5.03
CA SER A 119 -15.86 6.35 6.44
C SER A 119 -15.27 4.98 6.81
N GLU A 120 -14.13 4.62 6.22
CA GLU A 120 -13.46 3.35 6.51
C GLU A 120 -13.01 3.29 7.97
N SER A 121 -13.52 2.30 8.72
CA SER A 121 -13.28 2.15 10.15
C SER A 121 -11.97 1.38 10.44
N ASP A 122 -11.45 1.50 11.67
CA ASP A 122 -10.27 0.76 12.10
C ASP A 122 -10.51 -0.76 12.07
N GLU A 123 -11.73 -1.22 12.38
CA GLU A 123 -12.09 -2.65 12.30
C GLU A 123 -12.05 -3.18 10.86
N GLN A 124 -12.50 -2.38 9.90
CA GLN A 124 -12.41 -2.75 8.47
C GLN A 124 -10.95 -2.79 8.02
N ILE A 125 -10.13 -1.84 8.47
CA ILE A 125 -8.71 -1.78 8.15
C ILE A 125 -7.96 -2.97 8.74
N ASN A 126 -8.25 -3.34 9.99
CA ASN A 126 -7.69 -4.53 10.62
C ASN A 126 -8.03 -5.79 9.81
N LYS A 127 -9.31 -6.00 9.44
CA LYS A 127 -9.72 -7.14 8.60
C LYS A 127 -8.94 -7.17 7.28
N ARG A 128 -8.81 -6.03 6.59
CA ARG A 128 -8.05 -5.92 5.34
C ARG A 128 -6.57 -6.26 5.55
N ALA A 129 -5.94 -5.75 6.61
CA ALA A 129 -4.53 -5.99 6.91
C ALA A 129 -4.24 -7.46 7.23
N VAL A 130 -5.04 -8.06 8.13
CA VAL A 130 -4.92 -9.46 8.53
C VAL A 130 -5.14 -10.38 7.34
N PHE A 131 -6.16 -10.11 6.53
CA PHE A 131 -6.47 -10.94 5.37
C PHE A 131 -5.43 -10.81 4.25
N ALA A 132 -4.91 -9.60 4.00
CA ALA A 132 -3.79 -9.39 3.09
C ALA A 132 -2.58 -10.23 3.50
N GLN A 133 -2.21 -10.17 4.78
CA GLN A 133 -1.07 -10.93 5.32
C GLN A 133 -1.28 -12.44 5.22
N SER A 134 -2.44 -12.95 5.61
CA SER A 134 -2.77 -14.37 5.52
C SER A 134 -2.80 -14.90 4.08
N SER A 135 -3.10 -14.02 3.13
CA SER A 135 -3.10 -14.33 1.69
C SER A 135 -1.73 -14.21 1.02
N GLY A 136 -0.66 -13.85 1.77
CA GLY A 136 0.70 -13.74 1.24
C GLY A 136 1.08 -12.36 0.70
N LEU A 137 0.24 -11.32 0.91
CA LEU A 137 0.56 -9.94 0.61
C LEU A 137 1.13 -9.23 1.85
N THR A 138 2.02 -8.28 1.65
CA THR A 138 2.54 -7.44 2.75
C THR A 138 1.66 -6.19 2.89
N PRO A 139 0.89 -6.03 3.98
CA PRO A 139 0.08 -4.84 4.17
C PRO A 139 0.96 -3.62 4.49
N ILE A 140 0.63 -2.49 3.88
CA ILE A 140 1.16 -1.17 4.20
C ILE A 140 0.07 -0.43 4.97
N VAL A 141 0.10 -0.54 6.30
CA VAL A 141 -0.93 0.04 7.17
C VAL A 141 -0.68 1.53 7.37
N CYS A 142 -1.62 2.36 6.94
CA CYS A 142 -1.55 3.80 7.12
C CYS A 142 -2.15 4.20 8.48
N VAL A 143 -1.33 4.78 9.33
CA VAL A 143 -1.73 5.35 10.62
C VAL A 143 -1.40 6.83 10.65
N GLY A 144 -2.15 7.63 11.40
CA GLY A 144 -1.91 9.06 11.50
C GLY A 144 -3.06 9.78 12.19
N GLU A 145 -2.84 11.05 12.48
CA GLU A 145 -3.74 11.97 13.13
C GLU A 145 -4.41 12.91 12.10
N THR A 146 -5.56 13.47 12.48
CA THR A 146 -6.15 14.61 11.77
C THR A 146 -5.40 15.90 12.13
N LEU A 147 -5.59 16.96 11.33
CA LEU A 147 -5.01 18.27 11.65
C LEU A 147 -5.46 18.76 13.03
N GLU A 148 -6.74 18.60 13.36
CA GLU A 148 -7.30 18.98 14.66
C GLU A 148 -6.66 18.20 15.82
N GLN A 149 -6.42 16.89 15.64
CA GLN A 149 -5.71 16.06 16.64
C GLN A 149 -4.25 16.49 16.80
N ARG A 150 -3.59 16.84 15.70
CA ARG A 150 -2.22 17.38 15.71
C ARG A 150 -2.14 18.69 16.48
N GLU A 151 -3.07 19.60 16.23
CA GLU A 151 -3.13 20.90 16.93
C GLU A 151 -3.38 20.74 18.43
N ARG A 152 -4.05 19.64 18.85
CA ARG A 152 -4.22 19.28 20.27
C ARG A 152 -3.06 18.47 20.86
N GLY A 153 -2.06 18.09 20.03
CA GLY A 153 -0.90 17.32 20.50
C GLY A 153 -1.16 15.82 20.75
N GLU A 154 -2.20 15.25 20.14
CA GLU A 154 -2.70 13.89 20.37
C GLU A 154 -2.00 12.81 19.52
N LEU A 155 -0.93 13.12 18.76
CA LEU A 155 -0.30 12.22 17.78
C LEU A 155 0.00 10.82 18.33
N ILE A 156 0.66 10.75 19.48
CA ILE A 156 1.12 9.46 20.05
C ILE A 156 -0.07 8.63 20.50
N GLU A 157 -1.02 9.23 21.22
CA GLU A 157 -2.21 8.57 21.74
C GLU A 157 -3.07 7.99 20.60
N VAL A 158 -3.38 8.81 19.59
CA VAL A 158 -4.18 8.41 18.42
C VAL A 158 -3.48 7.32 17.61
N SER A 159 -2.16 7.40 17.44
CA SER A 159 -1.42 6.40 16.68
C SER A 159 -1.35 5.05 17.41
N LEU A 160 -1.13 5.06 18.74
CA LEU A 160 -1.13 3.84 19.54
C LEU A 160 -2.52 3.21 19.62
N ASP A 161 -3.58 4.00 19.76
CA ASP A 161 -4.96 3.48 19.78
C ASP A 161 -5.31 2.75 18.48
N LYS A 162 -4.89 3.27 17.34
CA LYS A 162 -5.09 2.63 16.02
C LYS A 162 -4.28 1.34 15.84
N LEU A 163 -3.11 1.22 16.46
CA LEU A 163 -2.26 0.04 16.39
C LEU A 163 -2.69 -1.07 17.36
N ASN A 164 -3.39 -0.71 18.44
CA ASN A 164 -3.79 -1.66 19.49
C ASN A 164 -5.24 -2.16 19.37
N LYS A 165 -5.97 -1.75 18.34
CA LYS A 165 -7.30 -2.28 18.04
C LYS A 165 -7.18 -3.58 17.26
N ASP A 166 -6.95 -4.68 18.01
CA ASP A 166 -7.06 -6.06 17.55
C ASP A 166 -8.54 -6.50 17.41
#